data_1d13a88feb86ba382b0e43c73f996ad1
#
_entry.id   1d13a88feb86ba382b0e43c73f996ad1
#
_cell.length_a   1.000
_cell.length_b   1.000
_cell.length_c   1.000
_cell.angle_alpha   90.00
_cell.angle_beta   90.00
_cell.angle_gamma   90.00
#
_symmetry.space_group_name_H-M   'P 1'
#
loop_
_entity.id
_entity.type
_entity.pdbx_description
1 polymer ?
#
loop_
_entity_poly.entity_id
_entity_poly.type
_entity_poly.pdbx_seq_one_letter_code
_entity_poly.pdbx_strand_id
1 'polypeptide(L)' 'MWMADHVGEVLSGHITGITEFGFFVQLDDSHCEGLVHMMTIEHPENYVLGDSVTVQVVKVDVNRSQIDFELV' A
#
# COMPACT_ATOMS: atom_id res chain seq x y z
N MET A 1 5.88 -1.08 -17.51
CA MET A 1 4.77 -0.77 -16.60
C MET A 1 5.14 0.34 -15.64
N TRP A 2 4.21 1.24 -15.39
CA TRP A 2 4.51 2.43 -14.61
C TRP A 2 5.06 2.11 -13.21
N MET A 3 4.43 1.21 -12.46
CA MET A 3 4.84 0.93 -11.08
C MET A 3 6.15 0.17 -10.97
N ALA A 4 6.53 -0.59 -12.01
CA ALA A 4 7.78 -1.36 -11.96
C ALA A 4 9.01 -0.45 -11.83
N ASP A 5 8.93 0.77 -12.38
CA ASP A 5 10.01 1.74 -12.31
C ASP A 5 10.02 2.52 -10.99
N HIS A 6 9.02 2.31 -10.15
CA HIS A 6 8.82 3.06 -8.91
C HIS A 6 9.08 2.25 -7.64
N VAL A 7 9.62 1.04 -7.77
CA VAL A 7 9.98 0.22 -6.61
C VAL A 7 11.00 0.99 -5.76
N GLY A 8 10.70 1.10 -4.46
CA GLY A 8 11.52 1.86 -3.53
C GLY A 8 11.05 3.30 -3.33
N GLU A 9 10.12 3.80 -4.14
CA GLU A 9 9.58 5.15 -3.95
C GLU A 9 8.62 5.20 -2.77
N VAL A 10 8.61 6.37 -2.12
CA VAL A 10 7.67 6.68 -1.04
C VAL A 10 6.52 7.49 -1.62
N LEU A 11 5.32 7.01 -1.43
CA LEU A 11 4.12 7.60 -2.01
C LEU A 11 3.04 7.78 -0.94
N SER A 12 2.13 8.70 -1.18
CA SER A 12 1.01 8.95 -0.28
C SER A 12 -0.25 8.29 -0.82
N GLY A 13 -1.05 7.76 0.09
CA GLY A 13 -2.32 7.14 -0.26
C GLY A 13 -3.26 7.14 0.93
N HIS A 14 -4.35 6.42 0.79
CA HIS A 14 -5.33 6.28 1.87
C HIS A 14 -5.83 4.85 1.93
N ILE A 15 -6.26 4.45 3.12
CA ILE A 15 -6.74 3.09 3.36
C ILE A 15 -8.14 2.94 2.77
N THR A 16 -8.30 1.98 1.85
CA THR A 16 -9.59 1.69 1.21
C THR A 16 -10.22 0.41 1.73
N GLY A 17 -9.43 -0.41 2.43
CA GLY A 17 -9.95 -1.64 3.02
C GLY A 17 -9.03 -2.13 4.12
N ILE A 18 -9.63 -2.73 5.15
CA ILE A 18 -8.88 -3.33 6.25
C ILE A 18 -9.30 -4.78 6.33
N THR A 19 -8.33 -5.67 6.25
CA THR A 19 -8.55 -7.12 6.32
C THR A 19 -7.61 -7.74 7.33
N GLU A 20 -7.81 -9.01 7.63
CA GLU A 20 -6.90 -9.76 8.51
C GLU A 20 -5.52 -9.97 7.88
N PHE A 21 -5.41 -9.80 6.57
CA PHE A 21 -4.14 -9.96 5.84
C PHE A 21 -3.34 -8.66 5.77
N GLY A 22 -3.99 -7.53 5.96
CA GLY A 22 -3.36 -6.23 5.87
C GLY A 22 -4.32 -5.15 5.43
N PHE A 23 -3.76 -4.01 5.02
CA PHE A 23 -4.53 -2.86 4.56
C PHE A 23 -4.45 -2.75 3.06
N PHE A 24 -5.60 -2.48 2.42
CA PHE A 24 -5.60 -2.05 1.04
C PHE A 24 -5.43 -0.53 1.01
N VAL A 25 -4.45 -0.07 0.27
CA VAL A 25 -4.12 1.36 0.16
C VAL A 25 -4.20 1.76 -1.30
N GLN A 26 -4.97 2.80 -1.58
CA GLN A 26 -5.03 3.39 -2.91
C GLN A 26 -4.18 4.65 -2.93
N LEU A 27 -3.30 4.76 -3.92
CA LEU A 27 -2.44 5.94 -4.07
C LEU A 27 -3.25 7.13 -4.55
N ASP A 28 -2.95 8.31 -4.01
CA ASP A 28 -3.68 9.53 -4.34
C ASP A 28 -3.41 10.00 -5.76
N ASP A 29 -2.15 9.89 -6.21
CA ASP A 29 -1.75 10.44 -7.49
C ASP A 29 -2.13 9.56 -8.68
N SER A 30 -1.95 8.26 -8.55
CA SER A 30 -2.10 7.33 -9.68
C SER A 30 -3.34 6.47 -9.58
N HIS A 31 -4.05 6.51 -8.45
CA HIS A 31 -5.20 5.65 -8.16
C HIS A 31 -4.85 4.14 -8.19
N CYS A 32 -3.57 3.80 -8.17
CA CYS A 32 -3.15 2.42 -8.03
C CYS A 32 -3.41 1.93 -6.62
N GLU A 33 -3.86 0.70 -6.50
CA GLU A 33 -4.13 0.09 -5.20
C GLU A 33 -3.13 -1.02 -4.94
N GLY A 34 -2.68 -1.10 -3.70
CA GLY A 34 -1.77 -2.15 -3.27
C GLY A 34 -2.07 -2.61 -1.86
N LEU A 35 -1.35 -3.61 -1.42
CA LEU A 35 -1.55 -4.23 -0.11
C LEU A 35 -0.37 -3.92 0.81
N VAL A 36 -0.69 -3.45 2.01
CA VAL A 36 0.28 -3.37 3.12
C VAL A 36 0.08 -4.60 3.98
N HIS A 37 1.07 -5.49 4.01
CA HIS A 37 0.95 -6.73 4.75
C HIS A 37 0.84 -6.50 6.25
N MET A 38 -0.06 -7.22 6.92
CA MET A 38 -0.29 -7.06 8.36
C MET A 38 0.98 -7.29 9.17
N MET A 39 1.86 -8.16 8.70
CA MET A 39 3.13 -8.45 9.37
C MET A 39 4.06 -7.26 9.48
N THR A 40 3.91 -6.26 8.59
CA THR A 40 4.74 -5.06 8.58
C THR A 40 4.12 -3.92 9.37
N ILE A 41 2.93 -4.10 9.91
CA ILE A 41 2.19 -3.08 10.66
C ILE A 41 2.35 -3.37 12.15
N GLU A 42 2.96 -2.44 12.87
CA GLU A 42 3.20 -2.62 14.31
C GLU A 42 1.93 -2.41 15.13
N HIS A 43 1.12 -1.42 14.75
CA HIS A 43 -0.06 -1.04 15.50
C HIS A 43 -1.26 -0.89 14.56
N PRO A 44 -1.80 -2.00 14.04
CA PRO A 44 -2.92 -1.92 13.10
C PRO A 44 -4.18 -1.28 13.70
N GLU A 45 -4.32 -1.34 15.01
CA GLU A 45 -5.46 -0.74 15.70
C GLU A 45 -5.47 0.78 15.65
N ASN A 46 -4.34 1.39 15.28
CA ASN A 46 -4.24 2.85 15.15
C ASN A 46 -4.76 3.37 13.81
N TYR A 47 -5.13 2.49 12.91
CA TYR A 47 -5.54 2.86 11.56
C TYR A 47 -7.01 2.53 11.32
N VAL A 48 -7.69 3.40 10.58
CA VAL A 48 -9.10 3.20 10.20
C VAL A 48 -9.26 3.42 8.70
N LEU A 49 -10.40 3.00 8.17
CA LEU A 49 -10.73 3.24 6.76
C LEU A 49 -10.72 4.73 6.46
N GLY A 50 -10.09 5.08 5.36
CA GLY A 50 -9.99 6.47 4.92
C GLY A 50 -8.79 7.22 5.47
N ASP A 51 -8.02 6.63 6.39
CA ASP A 51 -6.83 7.28 6.91
C ASP A 51 -5.81 7.50 5.80
N SER A 52 -5.20 8.68 5.84
CA SER A 52 -4.07 8.99 4.96
C SER A 52 -2.81 8.33 5.51
N VAL A 53 -2.09 7.65 4.65
CA VAL A 53 -0.85 6.95 5.04
C VAL A 53 0.23 7.22 4.01
N THR A 54 1.48 7.12 4.44
CA THR A 54 2.64 7.15 3.55
C THR A 54 3.18 5.74 3.45
N VAL A 55 3.37 5.28 2.23
CA VAL A 55 3.80 3.91 1.96
C VAL A 55 5.00 3.92 1.03
N GLN A 56 5.80 2.86 1.12
CA GLN A 56 6.93 2.63 0.22
C GLN A 56 6.60 1.43 -0.65
N VAL A 57 6.85 1.55 -1.95
CA VAL A 57 6.68 0.44 -2.89
C VAL A 57 7.83 -0.53 -2.69
N VAL A 58 7.52 -1.77 -2.28
CA VAL A 58 8.55 -2.79 -2.03
C VAL A 58 8.57 -3.86 -3.11
N LYS A 59 7.43 -4.09 -3.77
CA LYS A 59 7.35 -5.10 -4.82
C LYS A 59 6.20 -4.78 -5.77
N VAL A 60 6.42 -5.03 -7.05
CA VAL A 60 5.37 -4.94 -8.07
C VAL A 60 5.31 -6.28 -8.79
N ASP A 61 4.15 -6.92 -8.76
CA ASP A 61 3.90 -8.15 -9.52
C ASP A 61 3.10 -7.79 -10.77
N VAL A 62 3.80 -7.72 -11.89
CA VAL A 62 3.22 -7.30 -13.16
C VAL A 62 2.19 -8.32 -13.66
N ASN A 63 2.46 -9.60 -13.44
CA ASN A 63 1.58 -10.68 -13.92
C ASN A 63 0.25 -10.69 -13.18
N ARG A 64 0.24 -10.34 -11.91
CA ARG A 64 -0.96 -10.31 -11.08
C ARG A 64 -1.54 -8.93 -10.93
N SER A 65 -0.88 -7.92 -11.47
CA SER A 65 -1.26 -6.51 -11.28
C SER A 65 -1.37 -6.15 -9.80
N GLN A 66 -0.47 -6.70 -9.00
CA GLN A 66 -0.47 -6.50 -7.56
C GLN A 66 0.75 -5.71 -7.13
N ILE A 67 0.55 -4.80 -6.20
CA ILE A 67 1.61 -3.95 -5.66
C ILE A 67 1.66 -4.20 -4.15
N ASP A 68 2.86 -4.46 -3.65
CA ASP A 68 3.09 -4.62 -2.21
C ASP A 68 3.71 -3.35 -1.65
N PHE A 69 3.12 -2.85 -0.57
CA PHE A 69 3.57 -1.65 0.13
C PHE A 69 4.03 -1.96 1.54
N GLU A 70 4.84 -1.06 2.09
CA GLU A 70 5.11 -1.02 3.53
C GLU A 70 4.83 0.38 4.04
N LEU A 71 4.34 0.47 5.27
CA LEU A 71 4.17 1.76 5.93
C LEU A 71 5.53 2.35 6.29
N VAL A 72 5.66 3.63 6.07
CA VAL A 72 6.91 4.36 6.35
C VAL A 72 6.78 5.19 7.61
#